data_bcfc07a96f2b074129bda94b304da698
#
_entry.id   bcfc07a96f2b074129bda94b304da698
#
_cell.length_a   1.000
_cell.length_b   1.000
_cell.length_c   1.000
_cell.angle_alpha   90.00
_cell.angle_beta   90.00
_cell.angle_gamma   90.00
#
_symmetry.space_group_name_H-M   'P 1'
#
loop_
_entity.id
_entity.type
_entity.pdbx_description
1 polymer ?
#
loop_
_entity_poly.entity_id
_entity_poly.type
_entity_poly.pdbx_seq_one_letter_code
_entity_poly.pdbx_strand_id
1 'polypeptide(L)'
;MLTTAAVWLAAYLCIILPVQLLLKRCMDIVGGLVGCLITAVLTIFIGPLIYIQSPGPIFFAQTRVGKNGKRFKMYKFRSMYMDAEARKAELMKDNRVGDGMMFKLDFDPRIIGNRILPDGSRKTGLGQFIRSTSLDEFPQFFNVLKGDMSLVGTRPPTLDEWEKYDLHHRARLAIKPGITGLWQISGRSDITDFEEVVRLDTQ
;
A
#
# COMPACT_ATOMS: atom_id res chain seq x y z
N MET A 1 -40.54 -15.18 16.53
CA MET A 1 -39.50 -15.08 15.49
C MET A 1 -38.51 -13.92 15.72
N LEU A 2 -38.95 -12.72 16.05
CA LEU A 2 -38.05 -11.57 16.38
C LEU A 2 -37.10 -11.84 17.54
N THR A 3 -37.50 -12.59 18.57
CA THR A 3 -36.69 -12.91 19.73
C THR A 3 -35.49 -13.83 19.44
N THR A 4 -35.65 -14.82 18.57
CA THR A 4 -34.54 -15.72 18.18
C THR A 4 -33.48 -15.01 17.33
N ALA A 5 -33.89 -14.18 16.36
CA ALA A 5 -32.96 -13.36 15.58
C ALA A 5 -32.18 -12.36 16.45
N ALA A 6 -32.82 -11.74 17.42
CA ALA A 6 -32.17 -10.84 18.38
C ALA A 6 -31.13 -11.56 19.25
N VAL A 7 -31.42 -12.78 19.73
CA VAL A 7 -30.46 -13.58 20.50
C VAL A 7 -29.25 -13.98 19.65
N TRP A 8 -29.46 -14.42 18.41
CA TRP A 8 -28.35 -14.72 17.49
C TRP A 8 -27.50 -13.51 17.15
N LEU A 9 -28.13 -12.35 16.92
CA LEU A 9 -27.42 -11.10 16.69
C LEU A 9 -26.61 -10.70 17.92
N ALA A 10 -27.17 -10.79 19.10
CA ALA A 10 -26.46 -10.51 20.36
C ALA A 10 -25.26 -11.46 20.55
N ALA A 11 -25.44 -12.77 20.33
CA ALA A 11 -24.36 -13.75 20.40
C ALA A 11 -23.25 -13.47 19.37
N TYR A 12 -23.62 -13.11 18.15
CA TYR A 12 -22.65 -12.71 17.13
C TYR A 12 -21.84 -11.47 17.55
N LEU A 13 -22.52 -10.40 17.96
CA LEU A 13 -21.88 -9.15 18.34
C LEU A 13 -21.02 -9.27 19.62
N CYS A 14 -21.47 -10.04 20.60
CA CYS A 14 -20.83 -10.12 21.91
C CYS A 14 -19.75 -11.22 22.01
N ILE A 15 -19.83 -12.28 21.21
CA ILE A 15 -18.93 -13.43 21.33
C ILE A 15 -18.16 -13.66 20.02
N ILE A 16 -18.85 -13.87 18.91
CA ILE A 16 -18.22 -14.31 17.66
C ILE A 16 -17.33 -13.21 17.08
N LEU A 17 -17.84 -11.99 16.96
CA LEU A 17 -17.10 -10.87 16.37
C LEU A 17 -15.84 -10.51 17.18
N PRO A 18 -15.85 -10.38 18.52
CA PRO A 18 -14.63 -10.14 19.30
C PRO A 18 -13.58 -11.24 19.15
N VAL A 19 -14.00 -12.52 19.12
CA VAL A 19 -13.10 -13.66 18.90
C VAL A 19 -12.46 -13.59 17.51
N GLN A 20 -13.24 -13.32 16.48
CA GLN A 20 -12.70 -13.15 15.12
C GLN A 20 -11.69 -11.99 15.03
N LEU A 21 -11.99 -10.85 15.66
CA LEU A 21 -11.09 -9.69 15.69
C LEU A 21 -9.80 -10.00 16.46
N LEU A 22 -9.88 -10.75 17.55
CA LEU A 22 -8.72 -11.20 18.32
C LEU A 22 -7.85 -12.16 17.49
N LEU A 23 -8.43 -13.19 16.88
CA LEU A 23 -7.73 -14.13 16.02
C LEU A 23 -7.05 -13.40 14.84
N LYS A 24 -7.78 -12.49 14.22
CA LYS A 24 -7.23 -11.62 13.16
C LYS A 24 -6.02 -10.83 13.65
N ARG A 25 -6.09 -10.24 14.85
CA ARG A 25 -4.98 -9.50 15.43
C ARG A 25 -3.79 -10.40 15.79
N CYS A 26 -4.02 -11.61 16.29
CA CYS A 26 -2.97 -12.59 16.53
C CYS A 26 -2.25 -12.96 15.22
N MET A 27 -3.00 -13.22 14.14
CA MET A 27 -2.41 -13.47 12.82
C MET A 27 -1.58 -12.28 12.32
N ASP A 28 -2.08 -11.04 12.48
CA ASP A 28 -1.37 -9.83 12.11
C ASP A 28 -0.05 -9.68 12.90
N ILE A 29 -0.05 -10.00 14.19
CA ILE A 29 1.16 -9.94 15.04
C ILE A 29 2.18 -10.99 14.58
N VAL A 30 1.77 -12.25 14.43
CA VAL A 30 2.67 -13.34 14.01
C VAL A 30 3.25 -13.03 12.61
N GLY A 31 2.39 -12.72 11.64
CA GLY A 31 2.85 -12.37 10.29
C GLY A 31 3.70 -11.09 10.26
N GLY A 32 3.34 -10.11 11.10
CA GLY A 32 4.13 -8.89 11.26
C GLY A 32 5.53 -9.16 11.80
N LEU A 33 5.68 -10.03 12.81
CA LEU A 33 6.99 -10.44 13.36
C LEU A 33 7.85 -11.15 12.31
N VAL A 34 7.27 -12.14 11.62
CA VAL A 34 7.96 -12.85 10.54
C VAL A 34 8.37 -11.88 9.42
N GLY A 35 7.45 -11.01 8.99
CA GLY A 35 7.73 -10.03 7.95
C GLY A 35 8.79 -8.99 8.36
N CYS A 36 8.83 -8.57 9.62
CA CYS A 36 9.88 -7.70 10.13
C CYS A 36 11.24 -8.39 10.17
N LEU A 37 11.30 -9.68 10.52
CA LEU A 37 12.53 -10.45 10.46
C LEU A 37 13.07 -10.55 9.01
N ILE A 38 12.18 -10.86 8.06
CA ILE A 38 12.53 -10.87 6.63
C ILE A 38 12.99 -9.47 6.19
N THR A 39 12.30 -8.40 6.63
CA THR A 39 12.69 -7.02 6.32
C THR A 39 14.11 -6.71 6.82
N ALA A 40 14.47 -7.16 8.01
CA ALA A 40 15.82 -6.97 8.55
C ALA A 40 16.88 -7.66 7.68
N VAL A 41 16.62 -8.90 7.26
CA VAL A 41 17.52 -9.63 6.34
C VAL A 41 17.61 -8.91 4.99
N LEU A 42 16.48 -8.52 4.40
CA LEU A 42 16.45 -7.78 3.13
C LEU A 42 17.20 -6.44 3.23
N THR A 43 17.16 -5.77 4.38
CA THR A 43 17.87 -4.50 4.60
C THR A 43 19.38 -4.66 4.45
N ILE A 44 19.95 -5.79 4.87
CA ILE A 44 21.38 -6.06 4.74
C ILE A 44 21.81 -6.12 3.27
N PHE A 45 20.97 -6.67 2.39
CA PHE A 45 21.29 -6.83 0.97
C PHE A 45 20.83 -5.64 0.13
N ILE A 46 19.58 -5.21 0.29
CA ILE A 46 18.97 -4.16 -0.54
C ILE A 46 19.44 -2.77 -0.10
N GLY A 47 19.66 -2.55 1.20
CA GLY A 47 20.05 -1.26 1.75
C GLY A 47 21.32 -0.68 1.12
N PRO A 48 22.44 -1.42 1.10
CA PRO A 48 23.67 -0.96 0.44
C PRO A 48 23.48 -0.67 -1.05
N LEU A 49 22.70 -1.50 -1.78
CA LEU A 49 22.44 -1.31 -3.20
C LEU A 49 21.67 -0.01 -3.47
N ILE A 50 20.66 0.30 -2.64
CA ILE A 50 19.93 1.57 -2.71
C ILE A 50 20.87 2.74 -2.45
N TYR A 51 21.68 2.65 -1.39
CA TYR A 51 22.60 3.73 -0.99
C TYR A 51 23.65 4.03 -2.05
N ILE A 52 24.24 2.99 -2.66
CA ILE A 52 25.26 3.13 -3.72
C ILE A 52 24.67 3.82 -4.97
N GLN A 53 23.44 3.44 -5.37
CA GLN A 53 22.82 4.02 -6.57
C GLN A 53 22.18 5.40 -6.34
N SER A 54 21.76 5.68 -5.11
CA SER A 54 21.15 6.95 -4.73
C SER A 54 21.48 7.22 -3.24
N PRO A 55 22.54 7.97 -2.94
CA PRO A 55 22.89 8.31 -1.56
C PRO A 55 21.73 8.94 -0.79
N GLY A 56 21.56 8.53 0.48
CA GLY A 56 20.48 9.00 1.34
C GLY A 56 19.80 7.88 2.14
N PRO A 57 18.66 8.12 2.80
CA PRO A 57 17.99 7.15 3.65
C PRO A 57 17.53 5.93 2.84
N ILE A 58 17.71 4.73 3.41
CA ILE A 58 17.30 3.44 2.81
C ILE A 58 15.78 3.30 2.86
N PHE A 59 15.17 3.76 3.94
CA PHE A 59 13.72 3.70 4.14
C PHE A 59 13.07 5.02 3.73
N PHE A 60 11.89 4.90 3.17
CA PHE A 60 11.00 6.00 2.83
C PHE A 60 9.73 5.90 3.67
N ALA A 61 9.24 7.01 4.17
CA ALA A 61 8.00 7.10 4.93
C ALA A 61 7.06 8.11 4.29
N GLN A 62 5.86 7.64 3.90
CA GLN A 62 4.83 8.49 3.30
C GLN A 62 3.59 8.52 4.20
N THR A 63 3.04 9.71 4.41
CA THR A 63 1.76 9.83 5.12
C THR A 63 0.64 9.29 4.25
N ARG A 64 -0.16 8.38 4.82
CA ARG A 64 -1.30 7.73 4.21
C ARG A 64 -2.53 7.87 5.11
N VAL A 65 -3.70 7.64 4.53
CA VAL A 65 -4.97 7.65 5.25
C VAL A 65 -5.40 6.20 5.49
N GLY A 66 -5.63 5.86 6.74
CA GLY A 66 -6.05 4.54 7.18
C GLY A 66 -7.49 4.51 7.66
N LYS A 67 -7.80 3.52 8.52
CA LYS A 67 -9.15 3.30 9.04
C LYS A 67 -9.77 4.59 9.59
N ASN A 68 -11.01 4.86 9.18
CA ASN A 68 -11.81 6.01 9.58
C ASN A 68 -11.12 7.37 9.35
N GLY A 69 -10.28 7.49 8.32
CA GLY A 69 -9.59 8.74 7.99
C GLY A 69 -8.33 9.02 8.85
N LYS A 70 -7.91 8.10 9.73
CA LYS A 70 -6.73 8.31 10.58
C LYS A 70 -5.45 8.30 9.75
N ARG A 71 -4.66 9.36 9.84
CA ARG A 71 -3.36 9.46 9.15
C ARG A 71 -2.30 8.64 9.87
N PHE A 72 -1.43 7.97 9.09
CA PHE A 72 -0.28 7.22 9.60
C PHE A 72 0.89 7.30 8.63
N LYS A 73 2.12 7.02 9.10
CA LYS A 73 3.31 6.93 8.24
C LYS A 73 3.48 5.48 7.77
N MET A 74 3.34 5.26 6.47
CA MET A 74 3.58 3.97 5.82
C MET A 74 5.05 3.88 5.42
N TYR A 75 5.72 2.80 5.82
CA TYR A 75 7.14 2.57 5.57
C TYR A 75 7.36 1.71 4.33
N LYS A 76 8.39 2.04 3.55
CA LYS A 76 8.83 1.29 2.38
C LYS A 76 10.36 1.33 2.26
N PHE A 77 10.96 0.39 1.51
CA PHE A 77 12.29 0.66 0.98
C PHE A 77 12.21 1.77 -0.07
N ARG A 78 13.19 2.64 -0.06
CA ARG A 78 13.28 3.73 -1.03
C ARG A 78 13.63 3.17 -2.41
N SER A 79 12.69 3.17 -3.32
CA SER A 79 12.82 2.73 -4.71
C SER A 79 12.87 3.89 -5.71
N MET A 80 12.73 5.14 -5.23
CA MET A 80 12.74 6.35 -6.04
C MET A 80 13.83 7.32 -5.58
N TYR A 81 14.26 8.20 -6.47
CA TYR A 81 15.18 9.30 -6.15
C TYR A 81 14.57 10.27 -5.14
N MET A 82 15.42 11.05 -4.45
CA MET A 82 14.97 11.96 -3.38
C MET A 82 14.08 13.10 -3.87
N ASP A 83 14.23 13.49 -5.12
CA ASP A 83 13.45 14.54 -5.82
C ASP A 83 12.17 14.03 -6.49
N ALA A 84 11.83 12.75 -6.28
CA ALA A 84 10.73 12.08 -6.99
C ALA A 84 9.36 12.77 -6.81
N GLU A 85 9.09 13.30 -5.62
CA GLU A 85 7.81 13.97 -5.35
C GLU A 85 7.74 15.34 -6.04
N ALA A 86 8.83 16.10 -6.06
CA ALA A 86 8.89 17.38 -6.79
C ALA A 86 8.68 17.18 -8.30
N ARG A 87 9.21 16.09 -8.87
CA ARG A 87 9.06 15.74 -10.30
C ARG A 87 7.69 15.15 -10.66
N LYS A 88 6.85 14.82 -9.67
CA LYS A 88 5.52 14.23 -9.92
C LYS A 88 4.62 15.15 -10.73
N ALA A 89 4.62 16.45 -10.42
CA ALA A 89 3.79 17.44 -11.08
C ALA A 89 4.05 17.51 -12.61
N GLU A 90 5.32 17.43 -13.02
CA GLU A 90 5.72 17.47 -14.43
C GLU A 90 5.25 16.22 -15.20
N LEU A 91 5.15 15.08 -14.51
CA LEU A 91 4.77 13.78 -15.07
C LEU A 91 3.25 13.50 -15.03
N MET A 92 2.46 14.40 -14.42
CA MET A 92 0.99 14.21 -14.34
C MET A 92 0.32 14.15 -15.71
N LYS A 93 0.86 14.82 -16.72
CA LYS A 93 0.38 14.78 -18.11
C LYS A 93 0.49 13.40 -18.76
N ASP A 94 1.42 12.57 -18.29
CA ASP A 94 1.67 11.21 -18.81
C ASP A 94 0.97 10.14 -17.94
N ASN A 95 0.10 10.55 -17.01
CA ASN A 95 -0.65 9.63 -16.15
C ASN A 95 -1.64 8.79 -16.98
N ARG A 96 -1.57 7.46 -16.82
CA ARG A 96 -2.49 6.52 -17.51
C ARG A 96 -3.93 6.58 -16.96
N VAL A 97 -4.13 7.08 -15.75
CA VAL A 97 -5.41 7.17 -15.07
C VAL A 97 -5.89 8.62 -15.15
N GLY A 98 -6.83 8.87 -16.06
CA GLY A 98 -7.25 10.23 -16.43
C GLY A 98 -7.99 11.00 -15.35
N ASP A 99 -8.64 10.32 -14.39
CA ASP A 99 -9.41 10.93 -13.30
C ASP A 99 -8.54 11.48 -12.15
N GLY A 100 -7.24 11.15 -12.15
CA GLY A 100 -6.29 11.54 -11.13
C GLY A 100 -6.55 10.91 -9.74
N MET A 101 -7.44 9.92 -9.65
CA MET A 101 -7.69 9.13 -8.42
C MET A 101 -6.54 8.18 -8.10
N MET A 102 -5.74 7.85 -9.12
CA MET A 102 -4.49 7.09 -9.01
C MET A 102 -3.43 7.68 -9.93
N PHE A 103 -2.15 7.50 -9.60
CA PHE A 103 -1.02 7.90 -10.45
C PHE A 103 -0.28 6.66 -10.94
N LYS A 104 -0.28 6.45 -12.26
CA LYS A 104 0.40 5.32 -12.93
C LYS A 104 1.09 5.79 -14.21
N LEU A 105 2.35 5.40 -14.38
CA LEU A 105 3.15 5.62 -15.60
C LEU A 105 3.58 4.27 -16.17
N ASP A 106 3.71 4.19 -17.50
CA ASP A 106 4.31 3.03 -18.19
C ASP A 106 5.80 2.90 -17.90
N PHE A 107 6.49 4.03 -17.86
CA PHE A 107 7.89 4.14 -17.48
C PHE A 107 8.06 5.35 -16.57
N ASP A 108 8.54 5.11 -15.35
CA ASP A 108 8.74 6.17 -14.36
C ASP A 108 10.24 6.50 -14.22
N PRO A 109 10.71 7.65 -14.73
CA PRO A 109 12.11 8.05 -14.65
C PRO A 109 12.55 8.46 -13.24
N ARG A 110 11.62 8.55 -12.28
CA ARG A 110 11.92 8.85 -10.87
C ARG A 110 12.40 7.62 -10.10
N ILE A 111 12.24 6.43 -10.67
CA ILE A 111 12.65 5.16 -10.06
C ILE A 111 14.18 5.02 -10.17
N ILE A 112 14.82 4.61 -9.07
CA ILE A 112 16.29 4.45 -8.99
C ILE A 112 16.80 3.52 -10.08
N GLY A 113 17.73 4.03 -10.90
CA GLY A 113 18.36 3.31 -11.99
C GLY A 113 17.55 3.28 -13.29
N ASN A 114 16.31 3.76 -13.33
CA ASN A 114 15.56 3.93 -14.56
C ASN A 114 16.12 5.10 -15.37
N ARG A 115 16.35 4.90 -16.67
CA ARG A 115 16.84 5.96 -17.58
C ARG A 115 16.39 5.70 -19.00
N ILE A 116 16.22 6.76 -19.76
CA ILE A 116 16.05 6.74 -21.20
C ILE A 116 17.45 6.89 -21.80
N LEU A 117 17.82 5.97 -22.69
CA LEU A 117 19.11 6.00 -23.38
C LEU A 117 19.07 6.98 -24.57
N PRO A 118 20.24 7.40 -25.11
CA PRO A 118 20.29 8.34 -26.23
C PRO A 118 19.57 7.85 -27.49
N ASP A 119 19.43 6.54 -27.67
CA ASP A 119 18.69 5.90 -28.77
C ASP A 119 17.17 5.85 -28.53
N GLY A 120 16.67 6.44 -27.42
CA GLY A 120 15.27 6.42 -27.02
C GLY A 120 14.82 5.14 -26.31
N SER A 121 15.66 4.14 -26.17
CA SER A 121 15.32 2.91 -25.45
C SER A 121 15.23 3.13 -23.94
N ARG A 122 14.41 2.31 -23.27
CA ARG A 122 14.15 2.41 -21.83
C ARG A 122 14.93 1.34 -21.08
N LYS A 123 15.79 1.76 -20.15
CA LYS A 123 16.52 0.86 -19.26
C LYS A 123 15.92 0.93 -17.86
N THR A 124 15.53 -0.24 -17.33
CA THR A 124 15.06 -0.37 -15.96
C THR A 124 16.21 -0.63 -15.01
N GLY A 125 16.08 -0.17 -13.77
CA GLY A 125 17.11 -0.30 -12.74
C GLY A 125 16.64 -1.01 -11.48
N LEU A 126 17.48 -0.92 -10.43
CA LEU A 126 17.25 -1.56 -9.13
C LEU A 126 15.87 -1.19 -8.54
N GLY A 127 15.51 0.08 -8.58
CA GLY A 127 14.24 0.52 -8.01
C GLY A 127 13.04 -0.14 -8.69
N GLN A 128 13.12 -0.36 -10.03
CA GLN A 128 12.09 -1.07 -10.78
C GLN A 128 12.01 -2.55 -10.36
N PHE A 129 13.14 -3.22 -10.18
CA PHE A 129 13.19 -4.59 -9.68
C PHE A 129 12.53 -4.71 -8.30
N ILE A 130 12.92 -3.84 -7.35
CA ILE A 130 12.36 -3.82 -5.99
C ILE A 130 10.82 -3.64 -6.02
N ARG A 131 10.31 -2.77 -6.89
CA ARG A 131 8.87 -2.50 -7.04
C ARG A 131 8.11 -3.63 -7.73
N SER A 132 8.66 -4.21 -8.81
CA SER A 132 8.01 -5.30 -9.54
C SER A 132 7.92 -6.59 -8.72
N THR A 133 8.87 -6.81 -7.81
CA THR A 133 8.87 -7.92 -6.86
C THR A 133 8.15 -7.60 -5.55
N SER A 134 7.63 -6.37 -5.39
CA SER A 134 7.01 -5.87 -4.15
C SER A 134 7.92 -5.90 -2.91
N LEU A 135 9.24 -6.03 -3.10
CA LEU A 135 10.22 -6.00 -2.01
C LEU A 135 10.21 -4.64 -1.28
N ASP A 136 9.87 -3.55 -1.99
CA ASP A 136 9.74 -2.22 -1.39
C ASP A 136 8.67 -2.16 -0.29
N GLU A 137 7.72 -3.08 -0.28
CA GLU A 137 6.59 -3.06 0.65
C GLU A 137 6.87 -3.80 1.98
N PHE A 138 7.96 -4.58 2.07
CA PHE A 138 8.29 -5.33 3.28
C PHE A 138 8.36 -4.48 4.57
N PRO A 139 8.90 -3.25 4.59
CA PRO A 139 8.88 -2.42 5.80
C PRO A 139 7.48 -2.10 6.34
N GLN A 140 6.40 -2.32 5.56
CA GLN A 140 5.03 -2.17 6.03
C GLN A 140 4.64 -3.21 7.09
N PHE A 141 5.37 -4.33 7.21
CA PHE A 141 5.15 -5.28 8.31
C PHE A 141 5.36 -4.63 9.67
N PHE A 142 6.19 -3.60 9.78
CA PHE A 142 6.29 -2.78 10.98
C PHE A 142 4.99 -1.99 11.25
N ASN A 143 4.31 -1.48 10.22
CA ASN A 143 3.00 -0.86 10.38
C ASN A 143 1.92 -1.87 10.84
N VAL A 144 2.03 -3.14 10.40
CA VAL A 144 1.13 -4.22 10.87
C VAL A 144 1.35 -4.49 12.35
N LEU A 145 2.61 -4.63 12.81
CA LEU A 145 2.93 -4.81 14.23
C LEU A 145 2.43 -3.67 15.08
N LYS A 146 2.65 -2.44 14.63
CA LYS A 146 2.20 -1.22 15.30
C LYS A 146 0.67 -1.12 15.34
N GLY A 147 -0.04 -1.79 14.43
CA GLY A 147 -1.50 -1.80 14.35
C GLY A 147 -2.10 -0.70 13.47
N ASP A 148 -1.28 0.05 12.75
CA ASP A 148 -1.74 1.01 11.73
C ASP A 148 -2.32 0.29 10.51
N MET A 149 -1.76 -0.90 10.19
CA MET A 149 -2.15 -1.77 9.08
C MET A 149 -2.49 -3.18 9.56
N SER A 150 -2.96 -3.99 8.63
CA SER A 150 -3.20 -5.43 8.74
C SER A 150 -2.46 -6.15 7.61
N LEU A 151 -2.32 -7.47 7.68
CA LEU A 151 -1.84 -8.27 6.55
C LEU A 151 -2.79 -8.13 5.36
N VAL A 152 -4.09 -8.26 5.61
CA VAL A 152 -5.15 -8.18 4.60
C VAL A 152 -6.07 -7.01 4.90
N GLY A 153 -6.30 -6.16 3.92
CA GLY A 153 -7.17 -4.99 3.99
C GLY A 153 -7.07 -4.15 2.72
N THR A 154 -7.70 -2.99 2.72
CA THR A 154 -7.73 -2.09 1.56
C THR A 154 -6.40 -1.34 1.38
N ARG A 155 -6.09 -0.89 0.16
CA ARG A 155 -4.92 -0.03 -0.08
C ARG A 155 -5.14 1.34 0.54
N PRO A 156 -4.23 1.84 1.40
CA PRO A 156 -4.36 3.18 1.98
C PRO A 156 -4.08 4.26 0.91
N PRO A 157 -4.99 5.23 0.70
CA PRO A 157 -4.77 6.33 -0.23
C PRO A 157 -3.69 7.31 0.26
N THR A 158 -3.09 8.05 -0.68
CA THR A 158 -2.32 9.26 -0.38
C THR A 158 -3.24 10.37 0.12
N LEU A 159 -2.67 11.45 0.65
CA LEU A 159 -3.48 12.63 1.02
C LEU A 159 -4.16 13.26 -0.18
N ASP A 160 -3.43 13.40 -1.30
CA ASP A 160 -3.97 13.96 -2.56
C ASP A 160 -5.10 13.11 -3.15
N GLU A 161 -5.01 11.76 -3.05
CA GLU A 161 -6.10 10.85 -3.45
C GLU A 161 -7.29 11.01 -2.50
N TRP A 162 -7.06 11.06 -1.19
CA TRP A 162 -8.09 11.21 -0.18
C TRP A 162 -8.92 12.50 -0.31
N GLU A 163 -8.28 13.61 -0.67
CA GLU A 163 -8.97 14.88 -0.87
C GLU A 163 -9.99 14.84 -2.02
N LYS A 164 -9.79 13.94 -2.99
CA LYS A 164 -10.71 13.72 -4.11
C LYS A 164 -11.82 12.72 -3.82
N TYR A 165 -11.71 11.97 -2.69
CA TYR A 165 -12.68 10.92 -2.34
C TYR A 165 -13.98 11.53 -1.84
N ASP A 166 -15.07 11.12 -2.46
CA ASP A 166 -16.42 11.35 -1.93
C ASP A 166 -16.77 10.35 -0.81
N LEU A 167 -18.01 10.40 -0.34
CA LEU A 167 -18.47 9.56 0.76
C LEU A 167 -18.49 8.07 0.39
N HIS A 168 -18.84 7.75 -0.87
CA HIS A 168 -18.85 6.38 -1.38
C HIS A 168 -17.44 5.78 -1.39
N HIS A 169 -16.47 6.50 -1.93
CA HIS A 169 -15.07 6.07 -1.96
C HIS A 169 -14.49 5.85 -0.55
N ARG A 170 -14.93 6.64 0.44
CA ARG A 170 -14.46 6.55 1.83
C ARG A 170 -14.91 5.28 2.55
N ALA A 171 -15.98 4.61 2.08
CA ALA A 171 -16.47 3.35 2.64
C ALA A 171 -15.38 2.27 2.72
N ARG A 172 -14.46 2.22 1.74
CA ARG A 172 -13.33 1.28 1.73
C ARG A 172 -12.37 1.45 2.93
N LEU A 173 -12.42 2.57 3.64
CA LEU A 173 -11.60 2.83 4.84
C LEU A 173 -12.33 2.54 6.16
N ALA A 174 -13.47 1.86 6.12
CA ALA A 174 -14.14 1.36 7.32
C ALA A 174 -13.32 0.29 8.05
N ILE A 175 -12.42 -0.40 7.34
CA ILE A 175 -11.50 -1.40 7.88
C ILE A 175 -10.05 -0.89 7.89
N LYS A 176 -9.14 -1.62 8.58
CA LYS A 176 -7.71 -1.31 8.54
C LYS A 176 -7.16 -1.54 7.14
N PRO A 177 -6.27 -0.66 6.64
CA PRO A 177 -5.56 -0.92 5.40
C PRO A 177 -4.67 -2.16 5.52
N GLY A 178 -4.46 -2.85 4.40
CA GLY A 178 -3.65 -4.07 4.32
C GLY A 178 -2.37 -3.90 3.51
N ILE A 179 -1.44 -4.84 3.69
CA ILE A 179 -0.31 -5.06 2.77
C ILE A 179 -0.85 -5.61 1.47
N THR A 180 -1.81 -6.54 1.55
CA THR A 180 -2.56 -7.08 0.41
C THR A 180 -4.06 -6.95 0.65
N GLY A 181 -4.85 -7.08 -0.41
CA GLY A 181 -6.30 -7.02 -0.36
C GLY A 181 -6.92 -7.53 -1.66
N LEU A 182 -8.24 -7.61 -1.71
CA LEU A 182 -8.95 -8.23 -2.83
C LEU A 182 -8.61 -7.55 -4.16
N TRP A 183 -8.60 -6.23 -4.20
CA TRP A 183 -8.19 -5.47 -5.38
C TRP A 183 -6.76 -5.82 -5.84
N GLN A 184 -5.80 -5.93 -4.89
CA GLN A 184 -4.40 -6.20 -5.25
C GLN A 184 -4.21 -7.60 -5.87
N ILE A 185 -5.00 -8.59 -5.49
CA ILE A 185 -4.91 -9.95 -6.04
C ILE A 185 -5.78 -10.16 -7.28
N SER A 186 -6.77 -9.28 -7.53
CA SER A 186 -7.72 -9.40 -8.65
C SER A 186 -7.28 -8.72 -9.95
N GLY A 187 -6.03 -8.23 -10.01
CA GLY A 187 -5.52 -7.61 -11.25
C GLY A 187 -4.74 -6.31 -11.06
N ARG A 188 -4.56 -5.87 -9.82
CA ARG A 188 -3.68 -4.77 -9.35
C ARG A 188 -3.35 -3.68 -10.40
N SER A 189 -2.51 -4.01 -11.39
CA SER A 189 -1.99 -3.06 -12.39
C SER A 189 -2.90 -2.88 -13.59
N ASP A 190 -3.78 -3.84 -13.87
CA ASP A 190 -4.62 -3.87 -15.07
C ASP A 190 -5.96 -3.17 -14.83
N ILE A 191 -6.38 -3.07 -13.55
CA ILE A 191 -7.59 -2.32 -13.18
C ILE A 191 -7.25 -0.82 -13.23
N THR A 192 -7.81 -0.12 -14.20
CA THR A 192 -7.68 1.33 -14.40
C THR A 192 -8.91 2.10 -13.95
N ASP A 193 -10.05 1.44 -13.80
CA ASP A 193 -11.28 2.01 -13.28
C ASP A 193 -11.24 2.04 -11.75
N PHE A 194 -11.37 3.22 -11.17
CA PHE A 194 -11.34 3.39 -9.72
C PHE A 194 -12.61 2.88 -9.03
N GLU A 195 -13.77 2.94 -9.70
CA GLU A 195 -15.01 2.38 -9.16
C GLU A 195 -14.93 0.86 -8.99
N GLU A 196 -14.24 0.17 -9.90
CA GLU A 196 -13.99 -1.27 -9.75
C GLU A 196 -13.08 -1.56 -8.54
N VAL A 197 -12.10 -0.69 -8.27
CA VAL A 197 -11.28 -0.78 -7.04
C VAL A 197 -12.14 -0.62 -5.79
N VAL A 198 -13.06 0.36 -5.79
CA VAL A 198 -13.99 0.59 -4.67
C VAL A 198 -14.89 -0.61 -4.47
N ARG A 199 -15.45 -1.15 -5.55
CA ARG A 199 -16.32 -2.34 -5.51
C ARG A 199 -15.61 -3.55 -4.89
N LEU A 200 -14.37 -3.83 -5.31
CA LEU A 200 -13.57 -4.95 -4.77
C LEU A 200 -13.19 -4.75 -3.30
N ASP A 201 -12.90 -3.53 -2.89
CA ASP A 201 -12.47 -3.21 -1.52
C ASP A 201 -13.65 -3.13 -0.53
N THR A 202 -14.92 -3.10 -1.01
CA THR A 202 -16.13 -3.01 -0.17
C THR A 202 -16.94 -4.31 -0.13
N GLN A 203 -16.52 -5.36 -0.83
CA GLN A 203 -17.07 -6.72 -0.72
C GLN A 203 -16.59 -7.41 0.57
#